data_0ee73ec4f7d2df7934d7314b94d281c9
#
_entry.id   0ee73ec4f7d2df7934d7314b94d281c9
#
_cell.length_a   1.000
_cell.length_b   1.000
_cell.length_c   1.000
_cell.angle_alpha   90.00
_cell.angle_beta   90.00
_cell.angle_gamma   90.00
#
_symmetry.space_group_name_H-M   'P 1'
#
loop_
_entity.id
_entity.type
_entity.pdbx_description
1 polymer ?
#
loop_
_entity_poly.entity_id
_entity_poly.type
_entity_poly.pdbx_seq_one_letter_code
_entity_poly.pdbx_strand_id
1 'polypeptide(L)'
;AELQAVPSNLSPPLGNITKPEVFVNGCVLSWKDVAVPDCSSGDTASPTKVALIGDSHAGMWQPALETAAQQQHWRLETYAKVTCPPMNLPILSPYLEREFTECKQWRADVLTRIAKERPALVVLDMVRRYGADFGFVSYDRPGWTA
;
A
#
# COMPACT_ATOMS: atom_id res chain seq x y z
N ALA A 1 30.17 -10.32 8.66
CA ALA A 1 31.01 -10.09 7.49
C ALA A 1 30.58 -8.78 6.86
N GLU A 2 31.46 -7.78 6.85
CA GLU A 2 31.23 -6.54 6.11
C GLU A 2 31.41 -6.82 4.62
N LEU A 3 30.43 -6.43 3.81
CA LEU A 3 30.58 -6.42 2.36
C LEU A 3 31.56 -5.29 1.98
N GLN A 4 32.73 -5.65 1.52
CA GLN A 4 33.78 -4.69 1.12
C GLN A 4 33.53 -4.09 -0.28
N ALA A 5 32.60 -4.64 -1.06
CA ALA A 5 32.24 -4.10 -2.36
C ALA A 5 30.77 -4.39 -2.68
N VAL A 6 30.14 -3.47 -3.37
CA VAL A 6 28.79 -3.63 -3.91
C VAL A 6 28.88 -4.53 -5.15
N PRO A 7 28.01 -5.54 -5.29
CA PRO A 7 27.96 -6.37 -6.49
C PRO A 7 27.78 -5.53 -7.76
N SER A 8 28.62 -5.78 -8.79
CA SER A 8 28.57 -5.02 -10.05
C SER A 8 27.36 -5.33 -10.92
N ASN A 9 26.60 -6.38 -10.58
CA ASN A 9 25.41 -6.81 -11.33
C ASN A 9 24.10 -6.25 -10.79
N LEU A 10 24.13 -5.25 -9.89
CA LEU A 10 22.91 -4.57 -9.43
C LEU A 10 22.31 -3.74 -10.57
N SER A 11 21.02 -3.91 -10.79
CA SER A 11 20.24 -3.13 -11.75
C SER A 11 18.99 -2.57 -11.06
N PRO A 12 18.83 -1.26 -10.96
CA PRO A 12 19.81 -0.23 -11.29
C PRO A 12 21.00 -0.21 -10.31
N PRO A 13 22.14 0.41 -10.66
CA PRO A 13 23.23 0.68 -9.73
C PRO A 13 22.75 1.53 -8.53
N LEU A 14 23.33 1.32 -7.34
CA LEU A 14 22.90 2.00 -6.11
C LEU A 14 22.81 3.53 -6.25
N GLY A 15 23.74 4.16 -6.99
CA GLY A 15 23.74 5.60 -7.22
C GLY A 15 22.58 6.11 -8.11
N ASN A 16 21.88 5.22 -8.80
CA ASN A 16 20.79 5.54 -9.71
C ASN A 16 19.42 5.11 -9.17
N ILE A 17 19.36 4.67 -7.91
CA ILE A 17 18.10 4.31 -7.28
C ILE A 17 17.27 5.58 -7.07
N THR A 18 16.10 5.60 -7.68
CA THR A 18 15.10 6.66 -7.47
C THR A 18 13.91 6.09 -6.70
N LYS A 19 13.20 6.98 -6.00
CA LYS A 19 11.95 6.62 -5.35
C LYS A 19 10.92 6.21 -6.42
N PRO A 20 10.21 5.09 -6.26
CA PRO A 20 9.17 4.69 -7.21
C PRO A 20 8.14 5.80 -7.42
N GLU A 21 7.65 5.95 -8.65
CA GLU A 21 6.74 7.03 -9.05
C GLU A 21 5.47 7.08 -8.19
N VAL A 22 4.94 5.94 -7.80
CA VAL A 22 3.76 5.82 -6.93
C VAL A 22 3.87 6.62 -5.62
N PHE A 23 5.10 6.87 -5.14
CA PHE A 23 5.35 7.67 -3.94
C PHE A 23 5.45 9.18 -4.19
N VAL A 24 5.52 9.60 -5.45
CA VAL A 24 5.70 11.02 -5.83
C VAL A 24 4.56 11.57 -6.66
N ASN A 25 3.75 10.70 -7.26
CA ASN A 25 2.59 11.08 -8.08
C ASN A 25 1.27 11.21 -7.29
N GLY A 26 1.31 11.05 -5.96
CA GLY A 26 0.13 11.14 -5.09
C GLY A 26 -0.66 9.84 -4.92
N CYS A 27 -0.18 8.71 -5.44
CA CYS A 27 -0.87 7.43 -5.31
C CYS A 27 -0.63 6.73 -3.97
N VAL A 28 0.44 7.07 -3.26
CA VAL A 28 0.59 6.73 -1.84
C VAL A 28 0.19 7.94 -1.01
N LEU A 29 -1.01 7.88 -0.44
CA LEU A 29 -1.61 8.98 0.31
C LEU A 29 -0.89 9.27 1.62
N SER A 30 -0.86 10.53 2.00
CA SER A 30 -0.33 10.94 3.32
C SER A 30 -1.37 10.72 4.43
N TRP A 31 -0.97 10.97 5.69
CA TRP A 31 -1.82 10.68 6.86
C TRP A 31 -3.19 11.37 6.83
N LYS A 32 -3.24 12.62 6.38
CA LYS A 32 -4.47 13.44 6.43
C LYS A 32 -5.37 13.28 5.20
N ASP A 33 -4.88 12.68 4.13
CA ASP A 33 -5.63 12.54 2.89
C ASP A 33 -6.65 11.39 3.01
N VAL A 34 -7.87 11.63 2.56
CA VAL A 34 -8.96 10.64 2.54
C VAL A 34 -9.46 10.34 1.13
N ALA A 35 -9.06 11.13 0.14
CA ALA A 35 -9.46 10.92 -1.24
C ALA A 35 -8.99 9.55 -1.75
N VAL A 36 -9.71 8.99 -2.71
CA VAL A 36 -9.32 7.76 -3.41
C VAL A 36 -9.00 8.16 -4.86
N PRO A 37 -7.74 8.54 -5.16
CA PRO A 37 -7.34 8.94 -6.50
C PRO A 37 -7.44 7.79 -7.48
N ASP A 38 -7.49 8.09 -8.77
CA ASP A 38 -7.34 7.11 -9.82
C ASP A 38 -5.85 6.83 -10.05
N CYS A 39 -5.39 5.68 -9.57
CA CYS A 39 -4.01 5.24 -9.64
C CYS A 39 -3.91 3.95 -10.45
N SER A 40 -4.35 4.04 -11.69
CA SER A 40 -4.31 2.94 -12.65
C SER A 40 -2.98 2.86 -13.36
N SER A 41 -2.45 1.65 -13.53
CA SER A 41 -1.23 1.37 -14.28
C SER A 41 -1.31 0.00 -15.00
N GLY A 42 -0.22 -0.44 -15.63
CA GLY A 42 -0.24 -1.65 -16.45
C GLY A 42 -0.97 -1.43 -17.77
N ASP A 43 -1.80 -2.37 -18.20
CA ASP A 43 -2.68 -2.20 -19.36
C ASP A 43 -3.98 -1.52 -18.94
N THR A 44 -3.98 -0.17 -18.98
CA THR A 44 -5.13 0.64 -18.50
C THR A 44 -6.40 0.48 -19.33
N ALA A 45 -6.31 -0.08 -20.54
CA ALA A 45 -7.46 -0.39 -21.38
C ALA A 45 -8.06 -1.77 -21.11
N SER A 46 -7.37 -2.61 -20.32
CA SER A 46 -7.82 -3.97 -20.03
C SER A 46 -9.12 -4.00 -19.22
N PRO A 47 -10.06 -4.90 -19.57
CA PRO A 47 -11.22 -5.16 -18.73
C PRO A 47 -10.87 -5.97 -17.47
N THR A 48 -9.72 -6.65 -17.46
CA THR A 48 -9.26 -7.45 -16.31
C THR A 48 -8.57 -6.57 -15.30
N LYS A 49 -9.26 -6.29 -14.19
CA LYS A 49 -8.74 -5.45 -13.11
C LYS A 49 -8.07 -6.28 -12.02
N VAL A 50 -6.96 -5.78 -11.52
CA VAL A 50 -6.26 -6.25 -10.32
C VAL A 50 -6.15 -5.08 -9.35
N ALA A 51 -6.56 -5.26 -8.10
CA ALA A 51 -6.45 -4.24 -7.07
C ALA A 51 -5.30 -4.57 -6.11
N LEU A 52 -4.42 -3.60 -5.89
CA LEU A 52 -3.41 -3.63 -4.82
C LEU A 52 -3.86 -2.67 -3.72
N ILE A 53 -4.08 -3.17 -2.51
CA ILE A 53 -4.46 -2.35 -1.36
C ILE A 53 -3.53 -2.56 -0.18
N GLY A 54 -3.12 -1.47 0.48
CA GLY A 54 -2.33 -1.56 1.70
C GLY A 54 -1.73 -0.26 2.18
N ASP A 55 -0.71 -0.38 3.00
CA ASP A 55 0.07 0.76 3.48
C ASP A 55 1.19 1.14 2.50
N SER A 56 2.23 1.84 2.97
CA SER A 56 3.37 2.20 2.13
C SER A 56 4.14 0.99 1.57
N HIS A 57 4.02 -0.20 2.18
CA HIS A 57 4.62 -1.42 1.65
C HIS A 57 3.93 -1.87 0.37
N ALA A 58 2.60 -1.73 0.28
CA ALA A 58 1.89 -1.93 -0.99
C ALA A 58 2.45 -1.03 -2.10
N GLY A 59 2.77 0.23 -1.77
CA GLY A 59 3.46 1.12 -2.71
C GLY A 59 4.84 0.61 -3.15
N MET A 60 5.56 -0.13 -2.31
CA MET A 60 6.86 -0.73 -2.66
C MET A 60 6.70 -1.90 -3.65
N TRP A 61 5.59 -2.64 -3.59
CA TRP A 61 5.29 -3.74 -4.51
C TRP A 61 4.69 -3.29 -5.84
N GLN A 62 4.15 -2.06 -5.90
CA GLN A 62 3.46 -1.55 -7.09
C GLN A 62 4.29 -1.65 -8.37
N PRO A 63 5.59 -1.29 -8.43
CA PRO A 63 6.36 -1.38 -9.68
C PRO A 63 6.51 -2.82 -10.21
N ALA A 64 6.65 -3.79 -9.31
CA ALA A 64 6.74 -5.20 -9.69
C ALA A 64 5.40 -5.72 -10.21
N LEU A 65 4.30 -5.36 -9.55
CA LEU A 65 2.95 -5.71 -9.99
C LEU A 65 2.56 -5.01 -11.28
N GLU A 66 2.99 -3.77 -11.50
CA GLU A 66 2.79 -3.05 -12.76
C GLU A 66 3.47 -3.75 -13.93
N THR A 67 4.71 -4.21 -13.73
CA THR A 67 5.42 -5.00 -14.74
C THR A 67 4.67 -6.28 -15.08
N ALA A 68 4.19 -7.00 -14.06
CA ALA A 68 3.36 -8.20 -14.27
C ALA A 68 2.04 -7.86 -14.97
N ALA A 69 1.40 -6.76 -14.59
CA ALA A 69 0.14 -6.31 -15.18
C ALA A 69 0.29 -5.95 -16.66
N GLN A 70 1.39 -5.31 -17.05
CA GLN A 70 1.71 -5.06 -18.45
C GLN A 70 1.86 -6.35 -19.25
N GLN A 71 2.60 -7.33 -18.70
CA GLN A 71 2.84 -8.62 -19.36
C GLN A 71 1.57 -9.47 -19.50
N GLN A 72 0.67 -9.39 -18.52
CA GLN A 72 -0.55 -10.18 -18.46
C GLN A 72 -1.79 -9.45 -19.01
N HIS A 73 -1.62 -8.25 -19.54
CA HIS A 73 -2.71 -7.40 -19.99
C HIS A 73 -3.77 -7.17 -18.89
N TRP A 74 -3.33 -6.79 -17.69
CA TRP A 74 -4.18 -6.41 -16.58
C TRP A 74 -4.13 -4.89 -16.34
N ARG A 75 -5.24 -4.33 -15.90
CA ARG A 75 -5.30 -3.00 -15.34
C ARG A 75 -5.06 -3.08 -13.83
N LEU A 76 -3.93 -2.57 -13.35
CA LEU A 76 -3.59 -2.51 -11.95
C LEU A 76 -4.16 -1.22 -11.34
N GLU A 77 -5.02 -1.36 -10.34
CA GLU A 77 -5.55 -0.26 -9.52
C GLU A 77 -4.82 -0.26 -8.17
N THR A 78 -4.10 0.82 -7.86
CA THR A 78 -3.30 0.90 -6.62
C THR A 78 -4.00 1.78 -5.59
N TYR A 79 -4.22 1.24 -4.41
CA TYR A 79 -4.81 1.90 -3.24
C TYR A 79 -3.82 1.82 -2.08
N ALA A 80 -3.01 2.84 -1.89
CA ALA A 80 -1.98 2.85 -0.86
C ALA A 80 -2.06 4.11 0.02
N LYS A 81 -1.94 3.94 1.33
CA LYS A 81 -1.94 5.04 2.29
C LYS A 81 -0.92 4.77 3.39
N VAL A 82 -0.04 5.75 3.66
CA VAL A 82 1.00 5.59 4.68
C VAL A 82 0.42 5.13 6.02
N THR A 83 1.04 4.11 6.61
CA THR A 83 0.69 3.55 7.92
C THR A 83 -0.79 3.16 8.11
N CYS A 84 -1.49 2.87 7.01
CA CYS A 84 -2.90 2.48 7.04
C CYS A 84 -3.06 1.04 6.52
N PRO A 85 -3.20 0.03 7.41
CA PRO A 85 -3.35 -1.34 6.99
C PRO A 85 -4.71 -1.59 6.33
N PRO A 86 -4.82 -2.56 5.43
CA PRO A 86 -6.08 -2.93 4.80
C PRO A 86 -7.08 -3.60 5.76
N MET A 87 -6.60 -4.07 6.91
CA MET A 87 -7.44 -4.70 7.95
C MET A 87 -8.36 -3.68 8.63
N ASN A 88 -9.60 -4.08 8.92
CA ASN A 88 -10.55 -3.23 9.64
C ASN A 88 -10.25 -3.20 11.16
N LEU A 89 -9.10 -2.62 11.50
CA LEU A 89 -8.68 -2.39 12.88
C LEU A 89 -8.75 -0.89 13.20
N PRO A 90 -9.23 -0.50 14.39
CA PRO A 90 -9.01 0.84 14.91
C PRO A 90 -7.51 0.99 15.21
N ILE A 91 -6.90 2.08 14.75
CA ILE A 91 -5.47 2.33 14.90
C ILE A 91 -5.27 3.67 15.58
N LEU A 92 -4.42 3.70 16.58
CA LEU A 92 -3.80 4.93 17.06
C LEU A 92 -2.58 5.22 16.19
N SER A 93 -2.55 6.38 15.58
CA SER A 93 -1.38 6.81 14.82
C SER A 93 -0.37 7.46 15.75
N PRO A 94 0.87 6.94 15.86
CA PRO A 94 1.90 7.61 16.64
C PRO A 94 2.36 8.93 16.02
N TYR A 95 2.07 9.15 14.73
CA TYR A 95 2.41 10.38 14.01
C TYR A 95 1.35 11.47 14.19
N LEU A 96 0.09 11.10 14.41
CA LEU A 96 -1.02 12.03 14.64
C LEU A 96 -1.37 12.15 16.13
N GLU A 97 -0.80 11.27 16.98
CA GLU A 97 -1.03 11.17 18.42
C GLU A 97 -2.52 11.02 18.79
N ARG A 98 -3.29 10.41 17.90
CA ARG A 98 -4.73 10.18 18.06
C ARG A 98 -5.21 9.00 17.22
N GLU A 99 -6.51 8.65 17.35
CA GLU A 99 -7.15 7.70 16.45
C GLU A 99 -6.98 8.13 14.98
N PHE A 100 -6.60 7.18 14.14
CA PHE A 100 -6.37 7.40 12.72
C PHE A 100 -7.68 7.29 11.94
N THR A 101 -8.57 8.27 12.17
CA THR A 101 -9.89 8.31 11.55
C THR A 101 -9.83 8.42 10.03
N GLU A 102 -8.83 9.11 9.49
CA GLU A 102 -8.61 9.23 8.04
C GLU A 102 -8.26 7.88 7.39
N CYS A 103 -7.56 7.00 8.10
CA CYS A 103 -7.34 5.62 7.64
C CYS A 103 -8.65 4.84 7.59
N LYS A 104 -9.47 4.96 8.63
CA LYS A 104 -10.77 4.29 8.69
C LYS A 104 -11.68 4.75 7.55
N GLN A 105 -11.76 6.05 7.30
CA GLN A 105 -12.55 6.64 6.22
C GLN A 105 -12.06 6.15 4.86
N TRP A 106 -10.78 6.38 4.55
CA TRP A 106 -10.18 5.98 3.29
C TRP A 106 -10.36 4.49 3.00
N ARG A 107 -10.13 3.63 3.99
CA ARG A 107 -10.30 2.19 3.85
C ARG A 107 -11.74 1.80 3.52
N ALA A 108 -12.73 2.42 4.17
CA ALA A 108 -14.13 2.18 3.88
C ALA A 108 -14.49 2.54 2.43
N ASP A 109 -13.99 3.69 1.95
CA ASP A 109 -14.22 4.16 0.59
C ASP A 109 -13.55 3.26 -0.45
N VAL A 110 -12.29 2.84 -0.21
CA VAL A 110 -11.57 1.88 -1.07
C VAL A 110 -12.28 0.54 -1.13
N LEU A 111 -12.68 -0.02 0.01
CA LEU A 111 -13.38 -1.31 0.03
C LEU A 111 -14.73 -1.24 -0.68
N THR A 112 -15.44 -0.12 -0.55
CA THR A 112 -16.69 0.14 -1.28
C THR A 112 -16.44 0.17 -2.80
N ARG A 113 -15.37 0.85 -3.22
CA ARG A 113 -14.96 0.91 -4.63
C ARG A 113 -14.58 -0.48 -5.15
N ILE A 114 -13.74 -1.24 -4.44
CA ILE A 114 -13.35 -2.61 -4.80
C ILE A 114 -14.59 -3.53 -4.93
N ALA A 115 -15.52 -3.45 -3.98
CA ALA A 115 -16.74 -4.25 -4.01
C ALA A 115 -17.63 -3.92 -5.23
N LYS A 116 -17.67 -2.66 -5.66
CA LYS A 116 -18.41 -2.22 -6.85
C LYS A 116 -17.71 -2.65 -8.14
N GLU A 117 -16.38 -2.50 -8.21
CA GLU A 117 -15.61 -2.75 -9.42
C GLU A 117 -15.33 -4.23 -9.67
N ARG A 118 -15.36 -5.05 -8.63
CA ARG A 118 -15.17 -6.51 -8.66
C ARG A 118 -13.91 -6.92 -9.44
N PRO A 119 -12.71 -6.50 -9.02
CA PRO A 119 -11.49 -6.92 -9.68
C PRO A 119 -11.33 -8.44 -9.65
N ALA A 120 -10.66 -8.99 -10.66
CA ALA A 120 -10.38 -10.43 -10.76
C ALA A 120 -9.45 -10.93 -9.65
N LEU A 121 -8.60 -10.02 -9.11
CA LEU A 121 -7.67 -10.31 -8.02
C LEU A 121 -7.56 -9.08 -7.10
N VAL A 122 -7.51 -9.33 -5.80
CA VAL A 122 -7.16 -8.33 -4.78
C VAL A 122 -5.90 -8.78 -4.06
N VAL A 123 -4.85 -7.97 -4.13
CA VAL A 123 -3.58 -8.17 -3.45
C VAL A 123 -3.55 -7.28 -2.22
N LEU A 124 -3.34 -7.88 -1.04
CA LEU A 124 -3.23 -7.16 0.23
C LEU A 124 -1.78 -7.17 0.67
N ASP A 125 -1.23 -6.00 0.98
CA ASP A 125 0.10 -5.88 1.55
C ASP A 125 0.16 -4.82 2.65
N MET A 126 0.97 -5.11 3.68
CA MET A 126 1.17 -4.21 4.81
C MET A 126 2.41 -4.58 5.60
N VAL A 127 2.95 -3.62 6.31
CA VAL A 127 4.02 -3.89 7.29
C VAL A 127 3.50 -4.79 8.42
N ARG A 128 4.35 -5.72 8.89
CA ARG A 128 4.00 -6.67 9.98
C ARG A 128 3.80 -6.04 11.37
N ARG A 129 3.94 -4.73 11.51
CA ARG A 129 4.18 -4.06 12.80
C ARG A 129 3.00 -3.22 13.29
N TYR A 130 1.77 -3.66 13.03
CA TYR A 130 0.58 -3.02 13.61
C TYR A 130 0.25 -3.64 14.96
N GLY A 131 1.02 -3.26 16.00
CA GLY A 131 0.84 -3.73 17.36
C GLY A 131 1.36 -2.72 18.37
N ALA A 132 1.07 -2.95 19.64
CA ALA A 132 1.44 -2.07 20.75
C ALA A 132 2.96 -1.81 20.82
N ASP A 133 3.77 -2.82 20.51
CA ASP A 133 5.24 -2.73 20.56
C ASP A 133 5.84 -1.70 19.59
N PHE A 134 5.07 -1.25 18.62
CA PHE A 134 5.48 -0.28 17.61
C PHE A 134 4.72 1.05 17.67
N GLY A 135 3.98 1.29 18.75
CA GLY A 135 3.18 2.49 18.95
C GLY A 135 1.86 2.52 18.17
N PHE A 136 1.59 1.49 17.38
CA PHE A 136 0.27 1.32 16.74
C PHE A 136 -0.59 0.48 17.68
N VAL A 137 -1.28 1.12 18.60
CA VAL A 137 -2.20 0.43 19.49
C VAL A 137 -3.49 0.17 18.72
N SER A 138 -3.80 -1.11 18.46
CA SER A 138 -5.18 -1.50 18.27
C SER A 138 -5.91 -1.35 19.59
N TYR A 139 -7.13 -0.81 19.60
CA TYR A 139 -7.95 -0.82 20.81
C TYR A 139 -8.05 -2.25 21.32
N ASP A 140 -7.74 -2.45 22.59
CA ASP A 140 -7.93 -3.72 23.27
C ASP A 140 -9.39 -4.17 23.06
N ARG A 141 -9.56 -5.18 22.22
CA ARG A 141 -10.79 -5.96 22.27
C ARG A 141 -10.58 -7.05 23.33
N PRO A 142 -11.46 -7.16 24.33
CA PRO A 142 -11.40 -8.25 25.28
C PRO A 142 -11.33 -9.59 24.54
N GLY A 143 -10.26 -10.37 24.77
CA GLY A 143 -10.05 -11.66 24.12
C GLY A 143 -9.06 -11.70 22.95
N TRP A 144 -8.44 -10.59 22.56
CA TRP A 144 -7.34 -10.55 21.59
C TRP A 144 -6.02 -10.38 22.35
N THR A 145 -5.29 -11.46 22.51
CA THR A 145 -3.87 -11.42 22.91
C THR A 145 -3.03 -11.30 21.63
N ALA A 146 -2.09 -10.35 21.66
CA ALA A 146 -1.08 -10.19 20.59
C ALA A 146 -0.18 -11.42 20.52
#